data_c3475aa9c2bafe166721cea37521c672
#
_entry.id   c3475aa9c2bafe166721cea37521c672
#
_cell.length_a   1.000
_cell.length_b   1.000
_cell.length_c   1.000
_cell.angle_alpha   90.00
_cell.angle_beta   90.00
_cell.angle_gamma   90.00
#
_symmetry.space_group_name_H-M   'P 1'
#
loop_
_entity.id
_entity.type
_entity.pdbx_description
1 polymer ?
#
loop_
_entity_poly.entity_id
_entity_poly.type
_entity_poly.pdbx_seq_one_letter_code
_entity_poly.pdbx_strand_id
1 'polypeptide(L)'
;MNLKVKALSPKIGKEIPAPFYASAGAAAMDLHACVDEPVTIPAGGRAVIPTGIAIALPSAQYVALVFARSGLGIKHGVAPANCVGVIDSDYRGEIMVGLQNSGESDYTIQPADRIAQLMITPVVQAQVELVDELDDTDRGAGGFGSTGR
;
A
#
# COMPACT_ATOMS: atom_id res chain seq x y z
N MET A 1 -0.94 -17.52 10.05
CA MET A 1 -2.10 -16.67 9.74
C MET A 1 -2.53 -16.94 8.30
N ASN A 2 -3.84 -17.02 8.02
CA ASN A 2 -4.37 -17.18 6.67
C ASN A 2 -4.99 -15.86 6.20
N LEU A 3 -4.48 -15.30 5.11
CA LEU A 3 -5.10 -14.18 4.41
C LEU A 3 -6.09 -14.73 3.38
N LYS A 4 -7.37 -14.35 3.49
CA LYS A 4 -8.36 -14.68 2.45
C LYS A 4 -8.29 -13.64 1.35
N VAL A 5 -8.12 -14.08 0.11
CA VAL A 5 -8.11 -13.23 -1.09
C VAL A 5 -9.28 -13.64 -1.97
N LYS A 6 -10.11 -12.67 -2.36
CA LYS A 6 -11.20 -12.85 -3.31
C LYS A 6 -10.78 -12.27 -4.66
N ALA A 7 -10.74 -13.10 -5.70
CA ALA A 7 -10.61 -12.62 -7.07
C ALA A 7 -11.91 -11.94 -7.49
N LEU A 8 -11.82 -10.69 -7.96
CA LEU A 8 -12.91 -9.89 -8.51
C LEU A 8 -12.86 -9.86 -10.03
N SER A 9 -11.71 -10.19 -10.61
CA SER A 9 -11.51 -10.35 -12.05
C SER A 9 -11.18 -11.80 -12.38
N PRO A 10 -11.71 -12.37 -13.48
CA PRO A 10 -11.37 -13.71 -13.95
C PRO A 10 -9.91 -13.86 -14.39
N LYS A 11 -9.18 -12.76 -14.55
CA LYS A 11 -7.75 -12.73 -14.89
C LYS A 11 -6.86 -13.14 -13.72
N ILE A 12 -7.33 -12.98 -12.47
CA ILE A 12 -6.54 -13.29 -11.26
C ILE A 12 -6.26 -14.80 -11.16
N GLY A 13 -5.01 -15.15 -10.96
CA GLY A 13 -4.52 -16.54 -10.93
C GLY A 13 -4.31 -17.16 -12.32
N LYS A 14 -4.46 -16.38 -13.39
CA LYS A 14 -4.22 -16.77 -14.78
C LYS A 14 -3.24 -15.82 -15.46
N GLU A 15 -3.75 -14.70 -16.00
CA GLU A 15 -2.95 -13.65 -16.64
C GLU A 15 -2.27 -12.74 -15.61
N ILE A 16 -2.92 -12.54 -14.46
CA ILE A 16 -2.44 -11.71 -13.35
C ILE A 16 -2.20 -12.63 -12.15
N PRO A 17 -0.98 -12.69 -11.61
CA PRO A 17 -0.70 -13.50 -10.42
C PRO A 17 -1.57 -13.08 -9.23
N ALA A 18 -2.09 -14.06 -8.48
CA ALA A 18 -2.61 -13.78 -7.14
C ALA A 18 -1.45 -13.30 -6.22
N PRO A 19 -1.70 -12.50 -5.18
CA PRO A 19 -0.65 -12.07 -4.28
C PRO A 19 0.11 -13.25 -3.67
N PHE A 20 1.44 -13.19 -3.71
CA PHE A 20 2.31 -14.20 -3.13
C PHE A 20 3.65 -13.58 -2.68
N TYR A 21 4.31 -14.20 -1.74
CA TYR A 21 5.66 -13.82 -1.34
C TYR A 21 6.68 -14.38 -2.32
N ALA A 22 7.43 -13.49 -2.97
CA ALA A 22 8.38 -13.85 -4.03
C ALA A 22 9.56 -14.68 -3.51
N SER A 23 9.86 -14.64 -2.21
CA SER A 23 10.87 -15.44 -1.53
C SER A 23 10.46 -15.76 -0.10
N ALA A 24 11.13 -16.73 0.53
CA ALA A 24 10.87 -17.10 1.93
C ALA A 24 11.12 -15.95 2.93
N GLY A 25 11.96 -14.98 2.57
CA GLY A 25 12.27 -13.81 3.39
C GLY A 25 11.53 -12.53 2.95
N ALA A 26 10.65 -12.60 1.97
CA ALA A 26 9.89 -11.41 1.53
C ALA A 26 8.93 -10.95 2.62
N ALA A 27 8.92 -9.64 2.91
CA ALA A 27 8.02 -9.03 3.89
C ALA A 27 6.68 -8.61 3.28
N ALA A 28 6.60 -8.46 1.97
CA ALA A 28 5.42 -8.00 1.25
C ALA A 28 5.18 -8.82 -0.03
N MET A 29 3.94 -8.80 -0.48
CA MET A 29 3.47 -9.42 -1.73
C MET A 29 3.29 -8.33 -2.78
N ASP A 30 3.65 -8.57 -4.04
CA ASP A 30 3.38 -7.63 -5.13
C ASP A 30 1.87 -7.50 -5.41
N LEU A 31 1.42 -6.27 -5.68
CA LEU A 31 0.11 -5.94 -6.24
C LEU A 31 0.27 -5.59 -7.71
N HIS A 32 -0.57 -6.19 -8.55
CA HIS A 32 -0.52 -6.04 -10.00
C HIS A 32 -1.68 -5.19 -10.51
N ALA A 33 -1.44 -4.47 -11.59
CA ALA A 33 -2.47 -3.70 -12.29
C ALA A 33 -3.46 -4.66 -12.98
N CYS A 34 -4.74 -4.57 -12.61
CA CYS A 34 -5.83 -5.31 -13.24
C CYS A 34 -6.60 -4.39 -14.19
N VAL A 35 -5.93 -3.97 -15.24
CA VAL A 35 -6.50 -3.14 -16.31
C VAL A 35 -6.58 -3.94 -17.62
N ASP A 36 -7.47 -3.56 -18.52
CA ASP A 36 -7.60 -4.17 -19.84
C ASP A 36 -6.67 -3.52 -20.86
N GLU A 37 -6.48 -2.20 -20.74
CA GLU A 37 -5.66 -1.38 -21.62
C GLU A 37 -4.60 -0.62 -20.80
N PRO A 38 -3.48 -0.23 -21.43
CA PRO A 38 -2.47 0.59 -20.76
C PRO A 38 -3.03 1.89 -20.21
N VAL A 39 -2.59 2.28 -19.01
CA VAL A 39 -2.98 3.54 -18.35
C VAL A 39 -1.77 4.45 -18.24
N THR A 40 -1.79 5.58 -18.94
CA THR A 40 -0.71 6.57 -18.88
C THR A 40 -0.97 7.58 -17.77
N ILE A 41 0.01 7.77 -16.90
CA ILE A 41 0.02 8.77 -15.81
C ILE A 41 0.96 9.89 -16.28
N PRO A 42 0.44 11.07 -16.64
CA PRO A 42 1.28 12.21 -17.05
C PRO A 42 2.26 12.62 -15.94
N ALA A 43 3.36 13.27 -16.31
CA ALA A 43 4.26 13.90 -15.34
C ALA A 43 3.47 14.85 -14.42
N GLY A 44 3.64 14.72 -13.10
CA GLY A 44 2.85 15.42 -12.07
C GLY A 44 1.42 14.90 -11.88
N GLY A 45 0.95 13.98 -12.73
CA GLY A 45 -0.42 13.45 -12.72
C GLY A 45 -0.64 12.31 -11.73
N ARG A 46 -1.90 11.86 -11.65
CA ARG A 46 -2.35 10.75 -10.80
C ARG A 46 -3.30 9.84 -11.56
N ALA A 47 -3.31 8.57 -11.20
CA ALA A 47 -4.32 7.61 -11.64
C ALA A 47 -4.65 6.63 -10.52
N VAL A 48 -5.87 6.10 -10.51
CA VAL A 48 -6.29 5.03 -9.60
C VAL A 48 -6.32 3.74 -10.39
N ILE A 49 -5.50 2.78 -9.99
CA ILE A 49 -5.31 1.51 -10.70
C ILE A 49 -5.96 0.38 -9.90
N PRO A 50 -6.91 -0.35 -10.49
CA PRO A 50 -7.52 -1.52 -9.86
C PRO A 50 -6.52 -2.67 -9.77
N THR A 51 -6.66 -3.53 -8.75
CA THR A 51 -5.85 -4.74 -8.57
C THR A 51 -6.62 -6.02 -8.86
N GLY A 52 -7.94 -5.95 -9.05
CA GLY A 52 -8.81 -7.10 -9.29
C GLY A 52 -9.01 -8.01 -8.08
N ILE A 53 -8.59 -7.59 -6.89
CA ILE A 53 -8.72 -8.40 -5.67
C ILE A 53 -9.34 -7.63 -4.51
N ALA A 54 -10.02 -8.36 -3.64
CA ALA A 54 -10.39 -7.95 -2.29
C ALA A 54 -9.80 -8.91 -1.28
N ILE A 55 -9.56 -8.45 -0.05
CA ILE A 55 -8.99 -9.26 1.02
C ILE A 55 -9.88 -9.26 2.27
N ALA A 56 -9.67 -10.29 3.12
CA ALA A 56 -10.21 -10.30 4.47
C ALA A 56 -9.10 -10.70 5.45
N LEU A 57 -8.78 -9.79 6.35
CA LEU A 57 -7.87 -10.05 7.46
C LEU A 57 -8.56 -10.90 8.53
N PRO A 58 -7.81 -11.70 9.31
CA PRO A 58 -8.40 -12.64 10.26
C PRO A 58 -9.02 -11.97 11.48
N SER A 59 -8.59 -10.77 11.85
CA SER A 59 -9.12 -10.00 12.98
C SER A 59 -8.67 -8.53 12.93
N ALA A 60 -9.24 -7.69 13.81
CA ALA A 60 -8.86 -6.30 14.04
C ALA A 60 -7.44 -6.12 14.64
N GLN A 61 -6.73 -7.21 14.95
CA GLN A 61 -5.33 -7.16 15.39
C GLN A 61 -4.33 -7.06 14.23
N TYR A 62 -4.83 -6.99 13.00
CA TYR A 62 -4.02 -6.88 11.79
C TYR A 62 -4.52 -5.76 10.90
N VAL A 63 -3.58 -5.15 10.20
CA VAL A 63 -3.81 -4.18 9.13
C VAL A 63 -3.07 -4.63 7.88
N ALA A 64 -3.59 -4.33 6.71
CA ALA A 64 -2.86 -4.46 5.48
C ALA A 64 -2.38 -3.08 5.02
N LEU A 65 -1.08 -2.97 4.69
CA LEU A 65 -0.44 -1.74 4.28
C LEU A 65 0.02 -1.86 2.83
N VAL A 66 -0.27 -0.85 2.04
CA VAL A 66 0.15 -0.76 0.63
C VAL A 66 1.28 0.24 0.52
N PHE A 67 2.44 -0.24 0.08
CA PHE A 67 3.67 0.55 -0.07
C PHE A 67 4.08 0.68 -1.54
N ALA A 68 4.91 1.70 -1.80
CA ALA A 68 5.60 1.84 -3.06
C ALA A 68 6.57 0.68 -3.31
N ARG A 69 6.78 0.34 -4.58
CA ARG A 69 7.89 -0.52 -5.01
C ARG A 69 9.11 0.35 -5.31
N SER A 70 10.27 -0.05 -4.77
CA SER A 70 11.52 0.72 -4.91
C SER A 70 11.88 0.98 -6.38
N GLY A 71 11.75 -0.03 -7.25
CA GLY A 71 12.06 0.12 -8.67
C GLY A 71 11.16 1.13 -9.38
N LEU A 72 9.87 1.17 -9.04
CA LEU A 72 8.91 2.10 -9.63
C LEU A 72 9.08 3.51 -9.05
N GLY A 73 9.18 3.63 -7.74
CA GLY A 73 9.31 4.91 -7.05
C GLY A 73 10.64 5.62 -7.35
N ILE A 74 11.77 4.90 -7.23
CA ILE A 74 13.10 5.52 -7.37
C ILE A 74 13.49 5.78 -8.83
N LYS A 75 13.17 4.85 -9.74
CA LYS A 75 13.59 5.01 -11.16
C LYS A 75 12.65 5.89 -11.96
N HIS A 76 11.35 5.87 -11.65
CA HIS A 76 10.31 6.51 -12.47
C HIS A 76 9.53 7.59 -11.73
N GLY A 77 9.75 7.75 -10.42
CA GLY A 77 9.00 8.71 -9.62
C GLY A 77 7.53 8.33 -9.39
N VAL A 78 7.14 7.07 -9.66
CA VAL A 78 5.75 6.63 -9.53
C VAL A 78 5.57 5.85 -8.24
N ALA A 79 4.69 6.35 -7.37
CA ALA A 79 4.44 5.81 -6.04
C ALA A 79 2.99 6.04 -5.61
N PRO A 80 2.50 5.35 -4.56
CA PRO A 80 1.20 5.64 -3.99
C PRO A 80 1.08 7.12 -3.57
N ALA A 81 0.03 7.79 -4.04
CA ALA A 81 -0.21 9.22 -3.81
C ALA A 81 -0.48 9.55 -2.33
N ASN A 82 -0.93 8.59 -1.56
CA ASN A 82 -1.15 8.67 -0.10
C ASN A 82 0.06 8.20 0.72
N CYS A 83 1.22 8.01 0.12
CA CYS A 83 2.46 7.46 0.70
C CYS A 83 2.29 6.00 1.16
N VAL A 84 1.34 5.73 2.03
CA VAL A 84 0.99 4.37 2.51
C VAL A 84 -0.53 4.21 2.47
N GLY A 85 -1.00 3.19 1.78
CA GLY A 85 -2.40 2.78 1.85
C GLY A 85 -2.65 1.98 3.13
N VAL A 86 -3.71 2.30 3.87
CA VAL A 86 -4.13 1.56 5.05
C VAL A 86 -5.44 0.86 4.73
N ILE A 87 -5.44 -0.47 4.85
CA ILE A 87 -6.62 -1.32 4.59
C ILE A 87 -7.04 -1.94 5.91
N ASP A 88 -8.19 -1.53 6.40
CA ASP A 88 -8.77 -1.99 7.64
C ASP A 88 -9.20 -3.46 7.57
N SER A 89 -9.25 -4.12 8.72
CA SER A 89 -9.56 -5.55 8.81
C SER A 89 -10.97 -5.91 8.34
N ASP A 90 -11.89 -4.96 8.37
CA ASP A 90 -13.30 -5.08 7.96
C ASP A 90 -13.59 -4.53 6.54
N TYR A 91 -12.60 -3.95 5.85
CA TYR A 91 -12.77 -3.56 4.46
C TYR A 91 -12.94 -4.79 3.55
N ARG A 92 -13.91 -4.73 2.64
CA ARG A 92 -14.26 -5.84 1.71
C ARG A 92 -14.32 -5.40 0.25
N GLY A 93 -14.03 -4.13 -0.01
CA GLY A 93 -13.96 -3.60 -1.37
C GLY A 93 -12.69 -4.05 -2.11
N GLU A 94 -12.64 -3.73 -3.40
CA GLU A 94 -11.44 -3.92 -4.21
C GLU A 94 -10.29 -3.06 -3.68
N ILE A 95 -9.08 -3.63 -3.67
CA ILE A 95 -7.87 -2.85 -3.41
C ILE A 95 -7.58 -2.02 -4.66
N MET A 96 -7.73 -0.71 -4.53
CA MET A 96 -7.38 0.26 -5.56
C MET A 96 -6.09 0.98 -5.16
N VAL A 97 -5.15 1.11 -6.09
CA VAL A 97 -3.89 1.82 -5.83
C VAL A 97 -3.91 3.17 -6.53
N GLY A 98 -4.01 4.25 -5.76
CA GLY A 98 -3.86 5.61 -6.26
C GLY A 98 -2.38 5.91 -6.47
N LEU A 99 -1.92 5.99 -7.72
CA LEU A 99 -0.54 6.30 -8.07
C LEU A 99 -0.39 7.77 -8.44
N GLN A 100 0.73 8.37 -8.02
CA GLN A 100 1.20 9.67 -8.47
C GLN A 100 2.52 9.49 -9.23
N ASN A 101 2.65 10.18 -10.36
CA ASN A 101 3.90 10.30 -11.10
C ASN A 101 4.56 11.64 -10.72
N SER A 102 5.62 11.59 -9.94
CA SER A 102 6.45 12.75 -9.57
C SER A 102 7.69 12.88 -10.47
N GLY A 103 7.81 12.04 -11.49
CA GLY A 103 8.87 12.11 -12.50
C GLY A 103 8.64 13.22 -13.52
N GLU A 104 9.61 13.40 -14.40
CA GLU A 104 9.61 14.45 -15.44
C GLU A 104 8.95 14.00 -16.75
N SER A 105 8.64 12.72 -16.88
CA SER A 105 8.05 12.12 -18.09
C SER A 105 6.80 11.34 -17.76
N ASP A 106 5.91 11.20 -18.72
CA ASP A 106 4.75 10.34 -18.63
C ASP A 106 5.18 8.89 -18.34
N TYR A 107 4.41 8.19 -17.51
CA TYR A 107 4.63 6.78 -17.21
C TYR A 107 3.40 5.96 -17.55
N THR A 108 3.58 4.90 -18.32
CA THR A 108 2.48 4.02 -18.74
C THR A 108 2.51 2.72 -17.97
N ILE A 109 1.44 2.45 -17.23
CA ILE A 109 1.17 1.18 -16.56
C ILE A 109 0.58 0.22 -17.58
N GLN A 110 1.19 -0.94 -17.76
CA GLN A 110 0.69 -2.01 -18.60
C GLN A 110 -0.20 -2.98 -17.79
N PRO A 111 -1.13 -3.72 -18.42
CA PRO A 111 -1.81 -4.83 -17.76
C PRO A 111 -0.82 -5.79 -17.09
N ALA A 112 -1.14 -6.22 -15.87
CA ALA A 112 -0.32 -7.09 -15.01
C ALA A 112 1.02 -6.50 -14.52
N ASP A 113 1.29 -5.20 -14.74
CA ASP A 113 2.45 -4.54 -14.13
C ASP A 113 2.36 -4.59 -12.59
N ARG A 114 3.51 -4.75 -11.94
CA ARG A 114 3.63 -4.66 -10.48
C ARG A 114 3.67 -3.19 -10.06
N ILE A 115 2.60 -2.71 -9.45
CA ILE A 115 2.36 -1.28 -9.18
C ILE A 115 2.59 -0.88 -7.72
N ALA A 116 2.48 -1.82 -6.80
CA ALA A 116 2.64 -1.60 -5.36
C ALA A 116 3.01 -2.90 -4.67
N GLN A 117 3.17 -2.87 -3.36
CA GLN A 117 3.36 -4.07 -2.55
C GLN A 117 2.49 -4.03 -1.29
N LEU A 118 1.95 -5.19 -0.92
CA LEU A 118 1.02 -5.40 0.20
C LEU A 118 1.75 -6.09 1.35
N MET A 119 1.79 -5.45 2.50
CA MET A 119 2.33 -6.01 3.75
C MET A 119 1.19 -6.22 4.75
N ILE A 120 1.21 -7.35 5.47
CA ILE A 120 0.30 -7.58 6.60
C ILE A 120 1.11 -7.45 7.88
N THR A 121 0.63 -6.62 8.80
CA THR A 121 1.32 -6.39 10.08
C THR A 121 0.32 -6.38 11.24
N PRO A 122 0.75 -6.79 12.45
CA PRO A 122 -0.04 -6.60 13.67
C PRO A 122 -0.24 -5.10 13.94
N VAL A 123 -1.40 -4.77 14.50
CA VAL A 123 -1.75 -3.41 14.92
C VAL A 123 -2.44 -3.44 16.27
N VAL A 124 -2.22 -2.42 17.06
CA VAL A 124 -2.90 -2.23 18.35
C VAL A 124 -3.96 -1.15 18.18
N GLN A 125 -5.18 -1.44 18.59
CA GLN A 125 -6.23 -0.45 18.73
C GLN A 125 -6.18 0.10 20.17
N ALA A 126 -5.75 1.35 20.33
CA ALA A 126 -5.70 2.00 21.63
C ALA A 126 -7.08 2.48 22.06
N GLN A 127 -7.39 2.31 23.35
CA GLN A 127 -8.49 3.03 23.97
C GLN A 127 -8.03 4.47 24.24
N VAL A 128 -8.70 5.45 23.65
CA VAL A 128 -8.37 6.86 23.85
C VAL A 128 -8.95 7.33 25.18
N GLU A 129 -8.08 7.92 26.01
CA GLU A 129 -8.43 8.60 27.25
C GLU A 129 -8.01 10.06 27.14
N LEU A 130 -8.94 10.97 27.40
CA LEU A 130 -8.66 12.40 27.45
C LEU A 130 -8.19 12.77 28.84
N VAL A 131 -7.00 13.33 28.95
CA VAL A 131 -6.38 13.77 30.20
C VAL A 131 -5.99 15.24 30.10
N ASP A 132 -5.93 15.93 31.22
CA ASP A 132 -5.54 17.34 31.27
C ASP A 132 -4.02 17.51 31.16
N GLU A 133 -3.25 16.51 31.61
CA GLU A 133 -1.78 16.54 31.66
C GLU A 133 -1.21 15.19 31.25
N LEU A 134 -0.02 15.19 30.67
CA LEU A 134 0.79 13.99 30.37
C LEU A 134 2.00 13.96 31.29
N ASP A 135 2.54 12.77 31.55
CA ASP A 135 3.74 12.58 32.34
C ASP A 135 4.94 13.33 31.72
N ASP A 136 5.79 13.88 32.58
CA ASP A 136 7.05 14.50 32.17
C ASP A 136 8.05 13.46 31.64
N THR A 137 8.81 13.83 30.62
CA THR A 137 9.89 13.01 30.07
C THR A 137 11.12 13.87 29.79
N ASP A 138 12.31 13.25 29.73
CA ASP A 138 13.56 13.95 29.41
C ASP A 138 13.52 14.70 28.07
N ARG A 139 12.71 14.22 27.12
CA ARG A 139 12.49 14.88 25.82
C ARG A 139 11.46 16.01 25.89
N GLY A 140 10.46 15.90 26.76
CA GLY A 140 9.34 16.84 26.85
C GLY A 140 8.69 17.11 25.50
N ALA A 141 8.43 18.37 25.20
CA ALA A 141 7.84 18.83 23.94
C ALA A 141 8.85 19.00 22.78
N GLY A 142 10.10 18.57 22.93
CA GLY A 142 11.15 18.73 21.92
C GLY A 142 10.86 17.95 20.64
N GLY A 143 10.75 18.66 19.49
CA GLY A 143 10.51 18.10 18.16
C GLY A 143 11.43 18.73 17.09
N PHE A 144 11.26 18.34 15.83
CA PHE A 144 11.91 18.94 14.65
C PHE A 144 13.43 19.16 14.76
N GLY A 145 14.15 18.15 15.27
CA GLY A 145 15.63 18.20 15.39
C GLY A 145 16.12 18.76 16.70
N SER A 146 15.30 18.85 17.77
CA SER A 146 15.69 19.29 19.11
C SER A 146 16.82 18.44 19.75
N THR A 147 17.09 17.23 19.21
CA THR A 147 18.17 16.33 19.66
C THR A 147 19.49 16.53 18.90
N GLY A 148 19.59 17.57 18.07
CA GLY A 148 20.79 17.90 17.29
C GLY A 148 20.88 17.18 15.94
N ARG A 149 21.92 17.51 15.19
CA ARG A 149 22.32 16.82 13.94
C ARG A 149 23.42 15.83 14.25
#